data_11f0f5818616571ed8bb68c90cca2a5e
#
_entry.id   11f0f5818616571ed8bb68c90cca2a5e
#
_cell.length_a   1.000
_cell.length_b   1.000
_cell.length_c   1.000
_cell.angle_alpha   90.00
_cell.angle_beta   90.00
_cell.angle_gamma   90.00
#
_symmetry.space_group_name_H-M   'P 1'
#
loop_
_entity.id
_entity.type
_entity.pdbx_description
1 polymer ?
#
loop_
_entity_poly.entity_id
_entity_poly.type
_entity_poly.pdbx_seq_one_letter_code
_entity_poly.pdbx_strand_id
1 'polypeptide(L)'
;MLPIFLLIGIGYILDKQFGLDVKTLSKLLFYLIIPSFVFKNLCETTFPEASTTIIGCFVVLLIISFFIATAIGKARHYDLGMVESLRNAIMFNNTGNLGVALILLVFSHEPFVVDGQTPYLGEAMVVQILIFIAQNLALNTIGLYQAGRGRLCARDTLKVLAHMPIIYVLPVALFIRYMGWDMTQVFFWPIMEKASDALLPVAMVSIGIQLSRTPIKWLDPEVWIASGMKLLVLPVIGLAMIYVVNAIWPGSLSPVASTVFLIYSAIPTAVNTAMYAIEFDNFPDYATQVVMNTTVLSGITLTFFIFLGHVLFVL
;
A
#
# COMPACT_ATOMS: atom_id res chain seq x y z
N MET A 1 -2.82 -0.23 16.81
CA MET A 1 -1.40 -0.10 16.39
C MET A 1 -0.46 -1.06 17.14
N LEU A 2 -0.56 -1.24 18.46
CA LEU A 2 0.35 -2.12 19.20
C LEU A 2 0.50 -3.54 18.63
N PRO A 3 -0.57 -4.28 18.23
CA PRO A 3 -0.42 -5.63 17.66
C PRO A 3 0.41 -5.69 16.38
N ILE A 4 0.34 -4.65 15.52
CA ILE A 4 1.18 -4.55 14.30
C ILE A 4 2.67 -4.50 14.70
N PHE A 5 3.02 -3.60 15.62
CA PHE A 5 4.41 -3.47 16.06
C PHE A 5 4.95 -4.70 16.77
N LEU A 6 4.09 -5.40 17.52
CA LEU A 6 4.47 -6.69 18.13
C LEU A 6 4.77 -7.75 17.07
N LEU A 7 3.94 -7.89 16.03
CA LEU A 7 4.20 -8.83 14.93
C LEU A 7 5.46 -8.46 14.14
N ILE A 8 5.70 -7.17 13.89
CA ILE A 8 6.95 -6.69 13.27
C ILE A 8 8.14 -7.01 14.18
N GLY A 9 8.03 -6.77 15.48
CA GLY A 9 9.06 -7.11 16.47
C GLY A 9 9.38 -8.60 16.52
N ILE A 10 8.34 -9.45 16.49
CA ILE A 10 8.49 -10.91 16.39
C ILE A 10 9.25 -11.27 15.11
N GLY A 11 8.88 -10.71 13.95
CA GLY A 11 9.59 -10.95 12.69
C GLY A 11 11.07 -10.56 12.75
N TYR A 12 11.39 -9.41 13.38
CA TYR A 12 12.76 -8.97 13.63
C TYR A 12 13.56 -9.97 14.48
N ILE A 13 12.97 -10.44 15.59
CA ILE A 13 13.62 -11.40 16.50
C ILE A 13 13.83 -12.75 15.81
N LEU A 14 12.80 -13.25 15.11
CA LEU A 14 12.90 -14.53 14.39
C LEU A 14 13.98 -14.50 13.32
N ASP A 15 14.12 -13.39 12.59
CA ASP A 15 15.20 -13.28 11.60
C ASP A 15 16.60 -13.26 12.25
N LYS A 16 16.76 -12.55 13.36
CA LYS A 16 18.03 -12.54 14.10
C LYS A 16 18.42 -13.91 14.64
N GLN A 17 17.45 -14.75 15.00
CA GLN A 17 17.70 -16.09 15.53
C GLN A 17 17.87 -17.15 14.44
N PHE A 18 17.07 -17.10 13.38
CA PHE A 18 16.93 -18.19 12.41
C PHE A 18 17.35 -17.82 10.98
N GLY A 19 17.59 -16.53 10.68
CA GLY A 19 18.01 -16.09 9.35
C GLY A 19 16.95 -16.40 8.28
N LEU A 20 15.71 -15.98 8.49
CA LEU A 20 14.56 -16.33 7.65
C LEU A 20 14.69 -15.78 6.22
N ASP A 21 14.26 -16.55 5.23
CA ASP A 21 14.30 -16.12 3.82
C ASP A 21 13.12 -15.21 3.44
N VAL A 22 13.38 -13.92 3.32
CA VAL A 22 12.40 -12.90 2.90
C VAL A 22 11.81 -13.19 1.52
N LYS A 23 12.62 -13.73 0.59
CA LYS A 23 12.16 -14.01 -0.78
C LYS A 23 11.08 -15.08 -0.80
N THR A 24 11.19 -16.11 0.05
CA THR A 24 10.18 -17.16 0.19
C THR A 24 8.88 -16.58 0.75
N LEU A 25 8.94 -15.77 1.79
CA LEU A 25 7.75 -15.12 2.36
C LEU A 25 7.08 -14.17 1.37
N SER A 26 7.87 -13.39 0.63
CA SER A 26 7.35 -12.52 -0.44
C SER A 26 6.64 -13.33 -1.54
N LYS A 27 7.18 -14.48 -1.96
CA LYS A 27 6.51 -15.35 -2.93
C LYS A 27 5.19 -15.90 -2.38
N LEU A 28 5.14 -16.34 -1.13
CA LEU A 28 3.88 -16.77 -0.50
C LEU A 28 2.85 -15.64 -0.46
N LEU A 29 3.27 -14.43 -0.11
CA LEU A 29 2.39 -13.26 -0.10
C LEU A 29 1.84 -12.98 -1.50
N PHE A 30 2.71 -12.82 -2.52
CA PHE A 30 2.28 -12.37 -3.85
C PHE A 30 1.61 -13.45 -4.70
N TYR A 31 1.92 -14.73 -4.50
CA TYR A 31 1.40 -15.83 -5.34
C TYR A 31 0.26 -16.62 -4.72
N LEU A 32 0.06 -16.55 -3.40
CA LEU A 32 -0.99 -17.28 -2.71
C LEU A 32 -1.88 -16.35 -1.86
N ILE A 33 -1.28 -15.65 -0.89
CA ILE A 33 -2.04 -14.96 0.17
C ILE A 33 -2.80 -13.76 -0.38
N ILE A 34 -2.11 -12.85 -1.08
CA ILE A 34 -2.74 -11.65 -1.66
C ILE A 34 -3.78 -11.99 -2.73
N PRO A 35 -3.52 -12.90 -3.70
CA PRO A 35 -4.55 -13.33 -4.65
C PRO A 35 -5.79 -13.90 -3.97
N SER A 36 -5.61 -14.76 -2.96
CA SER A 36 -6.73 -15.33 -2.18
C SER A 36 -7.51 -14.25 -1.44
N PHE A 37 -6.81 -13.31 -0.80
CA PHE A 37 -7.42 -12.18 -0.11
C PHE A 37 -8.25 -11.30 -1.05
N VAL A 38 -7.69 -10.93 -2.20
CA VAL A 38 -8.38 -10.09 -3.19
C VAL A 38 -9.58 -10.84 -3.77
N PHE A 39 -9.43 -12.11 -4.12
CA PHE A 39 -10.53 -12.93 -4.64
C PHE A 39 -11.69 -13.01 -3.66
N LYS A 40 -11.42 -13.40 -2.40
CA LYS A 40 -12.42 -13.49 -1.33
C LYS A 40 -13.18 -12.18 -1.19
N ASN A 41 -12.45 -11.08 -0.93
CA ASN A 41 -13.08 -9.79 -0.66
C ASN A 41 -13.87 -9.24 -1.86
N LEU A 42 -13.39 -9.40 -3.09
CA LEU A 42 -14.12 -8.98 -4.27
C LEU A 42 -15.39 -9.80 -4.54
N CYS A 43 -15.39 -11.09 -4.22
CA CYS A 43 -16.59 -11.92 -4.36
C CYS A 43 -17.65 -11.59 -3.28
N GLU A 44 -17.24 -11.29 -2.06
CA GLU A 44 -18.16 -11.09 -0.93
C GLU A 44 -18.70 -9.66 -0.82
N THR A 45 -17.95 -8.64 -1.26
CA THR A 45 -18.25 -7.24 -0.93
C THR A 45 -18.91 -6.46 -2.05
N THR A 46 -19.84 -5.56 -1.71
CA THR A 46 -20.48 -4.62 -2.65
C THR A 46 -19.57 -3.41 -2.88
N PHE A 47 -19.42 -2.97 -4.15
CA PHE A 47 -18.66 -1.75 -4.43
C PHE A 47 -19.45 -0.52 -3.97
N PRO A 48 -18.83 0.38 -3.19
CA PRO A 48 -19.43 1.66 -2.86
C PRO A 48 -19.66 2.50 -4.11
N GLU A 49 -20.65 3.37 -4.09
CA GLU A 49 -20.89 4.36 -5.15
C GLU A 49 -19.66 5.29 -5.34
N ALA A 50 -18.90 5.52 -4.26
CA ALA A 50 -17.66 6.28 -4.26
C ALA A 50 -16.49 5.65 -5.02
N SER A 51 -16.60 4.41 -5.53
CA SER A 51 -15.47 3.66 -6.12
C SER A 51 -14.75 4.43 -7.24
N THR A 52 -15.52 5.08 -8.14
CA THR A 52 -14.94 5.88 -9.24
C THR A 52 -14.21 7.12 -8.72
N THR A 53 -14.77 7.79 -7.73
CA THR A 53 -14.19 8.98 -7.11
C THR A 53 -12.89 8.63 -6.38
N ILE A 54 -12.84 7.51 -5.65
CA ILE A 54 -11.64 7.03 -4.96
C ILE A 54 -10.51 6.71 -5.95
N ILE A 55 -10.80 6.03 -7.05
CA ILE A 55 -9.81 5.73 -8.10
C ILE A 55 -9.34 7.05 -8.73
N GLY A 56 -10.24 8.00 -8.99
CA GLY A 56 -9.89 9.34 -9.47
C GLY A 56 -8.95 10.07 -8.50
N CYS A 57 -9.25 10.08 -7.21
CA CYS A 57 -8.38 10.67 -6.18
C CYS A 57 -7.01 9.98 -6.14
N PHE A 58 -6.97 8.65 -6.22
CA PHE A 58 -5.71 7.90 -6.30
C PHE A 58 -4.85 8.36 -7.50
N VAL A 59 -5.43 8.42 -8.71
CA VAL A 59 -4.72 8.82 -9.94
C VAL A 59 -4.21 10.25 -9.82
N VAL A 60 -5.03 11.19 -9.32
CA VAL A 60 -4.62 12.58 -9.12
C VAL A 60 -3.48 12.69 -8.10
N LEU A 61 -3.56 11.97 -6.97
CA LEU A 61 -2.48 11.97 -5.98
C LEU A 61 -1.18 11.39 -6.56
N LEU A 62 -1.28 10.34 -7.38
CA LEU A 62 -0.13 9.74 -8.07
C LEU A 62 0.53 10.74 -9.02
N ILE A 63 -0.25 11.48 -9.80
CA ILE A 63 0.22 12.53 -10.72
C ILE A 63 0.88 13.68 -9.94
N ILE A 64 0.25 14.15 -8.87
CA ILE A 64 0.82 15.20 -8.00
C ILE A 64 2.15 14.73 -7.42
N SER A 65 2.22 13.50 -6.91
CA SER A 65 3.44 12.90 -6.36
C SER A 65 4.58 12.84 -7.39
N PHE A 66 4.27 12.49 -8.63
CA PHE A 66 5.23 12.49 -9.75
C PHE A 66 5.81 13.88 -10.01
N PHE A 67 4.95 14.91 -10.07
CA PHE A 67 5.43 16.29 -10.31
C PHE A 67 6.22 16.85 -9.13
N ILE A 68 5.82 16.57 -7.90
CA ILE A 68 6.54 16.97 -6.69
C ILE A 68 7.95 16.36 -6.69
N ALA A 69 8.06 15.04 -6.89
CA ALA A 69 9.36 14.36 -6.95
C ALA A 69 10.24 14.91 -8.06
N THR A 70 9.64 15.21 -9.23
CA THR A 70 10.35 15.83 -10.36
C THR A 70 10.84 17.22 -10.03
N ALA A 71 10.03 18.05 -9.38
CA ALA A 71 10.40 19.41 -8.98
C ALA A 71 11.54 19.40 -7.96
N ILE A 72 11.48 18.52 -6.97
CA ILE A 72 12.55 18.31 -5.98
C ILE A 72 13.84 17.90 -6.69
N GLY A 73 13.77 16.89 -7.58
CA GLY A 73 14.93 16.43 -8.32
C GLY A 73 15.60 17.52 -9.15
N LYS A 74 14.80 18.37 -9.82
CA LYS A 74 15.31 19.54 -10.54
C LYS A 74 15.96 20.57 -9.61
N ALA A 75 15.30 20.91 -8.50
CA ALA A 75 15.81 21.88 -7.52
C ALA A 75 17.11 21.42 -6.85
N ARG A 76 17.27 20.11 -6.67
CA ARG A 76 18.45 19.49 -6.07
C ARG A 76 19.52 19.09 -7.08
N HIS A 77 19.28 19.30 -8.39
CA HIS A 77 20.18 18.92 -9.48
C HIS A 77 20.52 17.41 -9.49
N TYR A 78 19.55 16.56 -9.16
CA TYR A 78 19.74 15.11 -9.19
C TYR A 78 19.90 14.60 -10.62
N ASP A 79 20.69 13.55 -10.78
CA ASP A 79 20.73 12.81 -12.03
C ASP A 79 19.39 12.07 -12.26
N LEU A 80 19.19 11.59 -13.49
CA LEU A 80 17.94 10.93 -13.85
C LEU A 80 17.65 9.70 -12.97
N GLY A 81 18.67 8.94 -12.59
CA GLY A 81 18.49 7.76 -11.73
C GLY A 81 17.98 8.09 -10.36
N MET A 82 18.56 9.11 -9.73
CA MET A 82 18.13 9.58 -8.43
C MET A 82 16.71 10.18 -8.48
N VAL A 83 16.36 10.92 -9.56
CA VAL A 83 15.00 11.44 -9.77
C VAL A 83 13.99 10.28 -9.85
N GLU A 84 14.28 9.22 -10.60
CA GLU A 84 13.39 8.06 -10.74
C GLU A 84 13.28 7.27 -9.43
N SER A 85 14.37 7.14 -8.67
CA SER A 85 14.33 6.52 -7.35
C SER A 85 13.50 7.34 -6.35
N LEU A 86 13.62 8.67 -6.36
CA LEU A 86 12.79 9.58 -5.56
C LEU A 86 11.31 9.51 -5.97
N ARG A 87 11.00 9.46 -7.28
CA ARG A 87 9.63 9.27 -7.77
C ARG A 87 9.04 7.99 -7.22
N ASN A 88 9.74 6.87 -7.35
CA ASN A 88 9.29 5.59 -6.81
C ASN A 88 9.05 5.64 -5.30
N ALA A 89 9.94 6.29 -4.55
CA ALA A 89 9.82 6.42 -3.11
C ALA A 89 8.58 7.24 -2.69
N ILE A 90 8.27 8.33 -3.39
CA ILE A 90 7.16 9.23 -3.05
C ILE A 90 5.82 8.71 -3.59
N MET A 91 5.78 8.20 -4.82
CA MET A 91 4.54 7.80 -5.51
C MET A 91 3.90 6.55 -4.92
N PHE A 92 4.69 5.57 -4.48
CA PHE A 92 4.16 4.23 -4.16
C PHE A 92 4.16 3.92 -2.67
N ASN A 93 2.98 3.58 -2.17
CA ASN A 93 2.69 3.27 -0.77
C ASN A 93 2.74 1.75 -0.53
N ASN A 94 3.12 1.33 0.66
CA ASN A 94 3.12 -0.08 1.08
C ASN A 94 1.69 -0.57 1.36
N THR A 95 0.84 -0.54 0.34
CA THR A 95 -0.59 -0.87 0.44
C THR A 95 -0.84 -2.36 0.64
N GLY A 96 -0.01 -3.24 0.06
CA GLY A 96 -0.18 -4.69 0.15
C GLY A 96 0.21 -5.24 1.51
N ASN A 97 1.46 -5.00 1.94
CA ASN A 97 1.95 -5.59 3.18
C ASN A 97 1.44 -4.84 4.42
N LEU A 98 1.35 -3.51 4.36
CA LEU A 98 0.94 -2.70 5.51
C LEU A 98 -0.49 -2.17 5.37
N GLY A 99 -0.86 -1.62 4.22
CA GLY A 99 -2.09 -0.86 4.07
C GLY A 99 -3.35 -1.68 4.33
N VAL A 100 -3.48 -2.85 3.70
CA VAL A 100 -4.65 -3.73 3.89
C VAL A 100 -4.76 -4.20 5.34
N ALA A 101 -3.63 -4.65 5.90
CA ALA A 101 -3.58 -5.10 7.29
C ALA A 101 -3.87 -3.97 8.29
N LEU A 102 -3.40 -2.76 7.99
CA LEU A 102 -3.64 -1.57 8.80
C LEU A 102 -5.12 -1.19 8.83
N ILE A 103 -5.78 -1.12 7.65
CA ILE A 103 -7.20 -0.78 7.56
C ILE A 103 -8.05 -1.84 8.27
N LEU A 104 -7.76 -3.13 8.07
CA LEU A 104 -8.42 -4.20 8.80
C LEU A 104 -8.32 -4.00 10.32
N LEU A 105 -7.12 -3.73 10.83
CA LEU A 105 -6.91 -3.53 12.26
C LEU A 105 -7.59 -2.26 12.78
N VAL A 106 -7.46 -1.13 12.08
CA VAL A 106 -8.01 0.16 12.50
C VAL A 106 -9.52 0.09 12.63
N PHE A 107 -10.20 -0.43 11.60
CA PHE A 107 -11.67 -0.49 11.57
C PHE A 107 -12.27 -1.69 12.34
N SER A 108 -11.42 -2.56 12.92
CA SER A 108 -11.84 -3.63 13.83
C SER A 108 -11.64 -3.28 15.32
N HIS A 109 -11.19 -2.05 15.64
CA HIS A 109 -10.91 -1.63 17.02
C HIS A 109 -11.44 -0.22 17.26
N GLU A 110 -11.57 0.14 18.55
CA GLU A 110 -11.90 1.50 18.93
C GLU A 110 -10.92 2.53 18.32
N PRO A 111 -11.39 3.68 17.87
CA PRO A 111 -12.72 4.24 18.06
C PRO A 111 -13.74 3.93 16.93
N PHE A 112 -13.44 3.02 16.01
CA PHE A 112 -14.29 2.69 14.84
C PHE A 112 -15.27 1.53 15.11
N VAL A 113 -15.32 1.02 16.32
CA VAL A 113 -16.29 0.01 16.78
C VAL A 113 -17.44 0.72 17.49
N VAL A 114 -18.67 0.35 17.13
CA VAL A 114 -19.90 0.91 17.74
C VAL A 114 -20.72 -0.25 18.32
N ASP A 115 -20.99 -0.22 19.61
CA ASP A 115 -21.75 -1.25 20.34
C ASP A 115 -21.23 -2.68 20.10
N GLY A 116 -19.88 -2.84 20.02
CA GLY A 116 -19.22 -4.12 19.77
C GLY A 116 -19.34 -4.64 18.33
N GLN A 117 -19.89 -3.82 17.42
CA GLN A 117 -19.98 -4.12 15.99
C GLN A 117 -18.96 -3.30 15.20
N THR A 118 -18.63 -3.77 14.00
CA THR A 118 -17.69 -3.12 13.07
C THR A 118 -18.40 -2.57 11.82
N PRO A 119 -19.31 -1.56 11.96
CA PRO A 119 -20.20 -1.15 10.89
C PRO A 119 -19.45 -0.57 9.67
N TYR A 120 -18.27 -0.02 9.88
CA TYR A 120 -17.47 0.66 8.85
C TYR A 120 -16.49 -0.26 8.13
N LEU A 121 -16.21 -1.45 8.69
CA LEU A 121 -15.14 -2.34 8.22
C LEU A 121 -15.34 -2.80 6.77
N GLY A 122 -16.56 -3.19 6.41
CA GLY A 122 -16.88 -3.67 5.06
C GLY A 122 -16.55 -2.62 3.99
N GLU A 123 -17.05 -1.39 4.16
CA GLU A 123 -16.79 -0.29 3.23
C GLU A 123 -15.31 0.08 3.20
N ALA A 124 -14.67 0.21 4.37
CA ALA A 124 -13.26 0.53 4.47
C ALA A 124 -12.36 -0.47 3.73
N MET A 125 -12.66 -1.75 3.85
CA MET A 125 -11.93 -2.82 3.16
C MET A 125 -12.09 -2.76 1.65
N VAL A 126 -13.30 -2.46 1.14
CA VAL A 126 -13.51 -2.30 -0.32
C VAL A 126 -12.74 -1.12 -0.87
N VAL A 127 -12.82 0.04 -0.21
CA VAL A 127 -12.08 1.24 -0.61
C VAL A 127 -10.57 0.94 -0.64
N GLN A 128 -10.05 0.29 0.40
CA GLN A 128 -8.64 -0.08 0.47
C GLN A 128 -8.23 -1.08 -0.63
N ILE A 129 -9.07 -2.06 -0.95
CA ILE A 129 -8.81 -3.03 -2.02
C ILE A 129 -8.77 -2.34 -3.39
N LEU A 130 -9.69 -1.42 -3.67
CA LEU A 130 -9.68 -0.65 -4.91
C LEU A 130 -8.39 0.14 -5.09
N ILE A 131 -7.98 0.86 -4.04
CA ILE A 131 -6.71 1.60 -4.03
C ILE A 131 -5.52 0.65 -4.19
N PHE A 132 -5.51 -0.48 -3.46
CA PHE A 132 -4.46 -1.49 -3.52
C PHE A 132 -4.27 -2.04 -4.94
N ILE A 133 -5.37 -2.39 -5.63
CA ILE A 133 -5.33 -2.90 -7.00
C ILE A 133 -4.79 -1.84 -7.96
N ALA A 134 -5.34 -0.62 -7.90
CA ALA A 134 -4.90 0.48 -8.76
C ALA A 134 -3.41 0.80 -8.55
N GLN A 135 -2.97 0.82 -7.30
CA GLN A 135 -1.58 1.07 -6.96
C GLN A 135 -0.65 -0.07 -7.36
N ASN A 136 -1.04 -1.34 -7.17
CA ASN A 136 -0.22 -2.47 -7.64
C ASN A 136 -0.03 -2.42 -9.15
N LEU A 137 -1.08 -2.12 -9.89
CA LEU A 137 -0.99 -1.95 -11.33
C LEU A 137 -0.02 -0.82 -11.70
N ALA A 138 -0.14 0.34 -11.07
CA ALA A 138 0.74 1.48 -11.31
C ALA A 138 2.20 1.19 -10.89
N LEU A 139 2.42 0.55 -9.74
CA LEU A 139 3.75 0.19 -9.24
C LEU A 139 4.46 -0.79 -10.18
N ASN A 140 3.75 -1.81 -10.66
CA ASN A 140 4.33 -2.85 -11.52
C ASN A 140 4.42 -2.44 -13.00
N THR A 141 3.86 -1.28 -13.38
CA THR A 141 4.02 -0.65 -14.70
C THR A 141 4.96 0.54 -14.62
N ILE A 142 4.47 1.64 -14.06
CA ILE A 142 5.19 2.91 -13.97
C ILE A 142 6.40 2.79 -13.06
N GLY A 143 6.24 2.22 -11.86
CA GLY A 143 7.32 2.08 -10.88
C GLY A 143 8.45 1.19 -11.36
N LEU A 144 8.11 0.06 -12.00
CA LEU A 144 9.08 -0.85 -12.61
C LEU A 144 9.85 -0.16 -13.74
N TYR A 145 9.14 0.57 -14.62
CA TYR A 145 9.77 1.34 -15.70
C TYR A 145 10.72 2.43 -15.18
N GLN A 146 10.29 3.17 -14.16
CA GLN A 146 11.13 4.18 -13.50
C GLN A 146 12.39 3.57 -12.90
N ALA A 147 12.28 2.47 -12.18
CA ALA A 147 13.44 1.78 -11.61
C ALA A 147 14.42 1.30 -12.69
N GLY A 148 13.91 0.78 -13.80
CA GLY A 148 14.71 0.37 -14.96
C GLY A 148 15.28 1.53 -15.78
N ARG A 149 14.93 2.79 -15.49
CA ARG A 149 15.41 4.01 -16.17
C ARG A 149 15.30 3.93 -17.70
N GLY A 150 14.19 3.39 -18.21
CA GLY A 150 14.00 3.20 -19.64
C GLY A 150 14.83 2.08 -20.26
N ARG A 151 15.55 1.27 -19.48
CA ARG A 151 16.21 0.05 -19.96
C ARG A 151 15.20 -1.03 -20.31
N LEU A 152 14.01 -1.00 -19.71
CA LEU A 152 12.91 -1.91 -20.01
C LEU A 152 12.07 -1.36 -21.16
N CYS A 153 11.83 -2.21 -22.14
CA CYS A 153 10.82 -1.93 -23.17
C CYS A 153 9.41 -2.31 -22.65
N ALA A 154 8.36 -1.76 -23.28
CA ALA A 154 6.98 -2.07 -22.93
C ALA A 154 6.67 -3.58 -22.92
N ARG A 155 7.33 -4.35 -23.79
CA ARG A 155 7.19 -5.82 -23.84
C ARG A 155 7.69 -6.50 -22.58
N ASP A 156 8.81 -6.04 -22.00
CA ASP A 156 9.37 -6.64 -20.78
C ASP A 156 8.52 -6.29 -19.56
N THR A 157 8.01 -5.05 -19.50
CA THR A 157 7.03 -4.64 -18.49
C THR A 157 5.77 -5.51 -18.57
N LEU A 158 5.22 -5.73 -19.75
CA LEU A 158 4.06 -6.62 -19.95
C LEU A 158 4.33 -8.07 -19.55
N LYS A 159 5.53 -8.59 -19.78
CA LYS A 159 5.91 -9.94 -19.33
C LYS A 159 5.89 -10.02 -17.80
N VAL A 160 6.47 -9.04 -17.11
CA VAL A 160 6.45 -9.01 -15.62
C VAL A 160 5.01 -8.99 -15.10
N LEU A 161 4.16 -8.12 -15.67
CA LEU A 161 2.74 -8.06 -15.32
C LEU A 161 2.03 -9.40 -15.55
N ALA A 162 2.25 -10.04 -16.70
CA ALA A 162 1.62 -11.32 -17.02
C ALA A 162 2.03 -12.47 -16.08
N HIS A 163 3.12 -12.35 -15.34
CA HIS A 163 3.52 -13.34 -14.33
C HIS A 163 2.88 -13.08 -12.95
N MET A 164 2.15 -11.98 -12.77
CA MET A 164 1.50 -11.68 -11.49
C MET A 164 0.11 -12.30 -11.41
N PRO A 165 -0.16 -13.19 -10.44
CA PRO A 165 -1.47 -13.84 -10.31
C PRO A 165 -2.64 -12.86 -10.17
N ILE A 166 -2.40 -11.70 -9.54
CA ILE A 166 -3.41 -10.65 -9.32
C ILE A 166 -4.06 -10.17 -10.62
N ILE A 167 -3.32 -10.14 -11.74
CA ILE A 167 -3.80 -9.74 -13.07
C ILE A 167 -4.91 -10.69 -13.58
N TYR A 168 -4.85 -11.95 -13.20
CA TYR A 168 -5.84 -12.96 -13.58
C TYR A 168 -6.97 -13.05 -12.56
N VAL A 169 -6.63 -12.98 -11.28
CA VAL A 169 -7.59 -13.09 -10.18
C VAL A 169 -8.61 -11.95 -10.22
N LEU A 170 -8.15 -10.72 -10.51
CA LEU A 170 -9.02 -9.54 -10.55
C LEU A 170 -10.18 -9.68 -11.56
N PRO A 171 -9.96 -9.90 -12.88
CA PRO A 171 -11.06 -10.02 -13.84
C PRO A 171 -11.94 -11.25 -13.56
N VAL A 172 -11.38 -12.35 -13.06
CA VAL A 172 -12.14 -13.54 -12.68
C VAL A 172 -13.07 -13.25 -11.52
N ALA A 173 -12.58 -12.61 -10.44
CA ALA A 173 -13.40 -12.23 -9.29
C ALA A 173 -14.52 -11.24 -9.68
N LEU A 174 -14.21 -10.23 -10.51
CA LEU A 174 -15.20 -9.29 -11.02
C LEU A 174 -16.26 -9.95 -11.91
N PHE A 175 -15.86 -10.90 -12.75
CA PHE A 175 -16.79 -11.66 -13.59
C PHE A 175 -17.72 -12.55 -12.76
N ILE A 176 -17.19 -13.30 -11.79
CA ILE A 176 -17.97 -14.13 -10.87
C ILE A 176 -19.01 -13.28 -10.14
N ARG A 177 -18.56 -12.13 -9.62
CA ARG A 177 -19.44 -11.17 -8.98
C ARG A 177 -20.53 -10.64 -9.91
N TYR A 178 -20.18 -10.26 -11.14
CA TYR A 178 -21.14 -9.80 -12.14
C TYR A 178 -22.21 -10.86 -12.43
N MET A 179 -21.82 -12.13 -12.46
CA MET A 179 -22.74 -13.28 -12.60
C MET A 179 -23.57 -13.56 -11.36
N GLY A 180 -23.26 -12.96 -10.20
CA GLY A 180 -23.95 -13.23 -8.94
C GLY A 180 -23.72 -14.64 -8.40
N TRP A 181 -22.61 -15.29 -8.77
CA TRP A 181 -22.31 -16.64 -8.31
C TRP A 181 -21.83 -16.63 -6.87
N ASP A 182 -22.46 -17.47 -6.04
CA ASP A 182 -22.00 -17.71 -4.67
C ASP A 182 -20.85 -18.70 -4.66
N MET A 183 -19.65 -18.18 -4.43
CA MET A 183 -18.41 -18.98 -4.36
C MET A 183 -18.19 -19.63 -3.00
N THR A 184 -18.95 -19.27 -1.97
CA THR A 184 -18.79 -19.81 -0.61
C THR A 184 -19.04 -21.32 -0.52
N GLN A 185 -19.83 -21.86 -1.45
CA GLN A 185 -20.18 -23.28 -1.54
C GLN A 185 -19.19 -24.13 -2.35
N VAL A 186 -18.19 -23.49 -2.95
CA VAL A 186 -17.21 -24.20 -3.80
C VAL A 186 -16.13 -24.84 -2.93
N PHE A 187 -15.72 -26.07 -3.27
CA PHE A 187 -14.81 -26.89 -2.47
C PHE A 187 -13.47 -26.23 -2.11
N PHE A 188 -12.97 -25.30 -2.93
CA PHE A 188 -11.71 -24.59 -2.67
C PHE A 188 -11.88 -23.33 -1.81
N TRP A 189 -13.12 -22.88 -1.54
CA TRP A 189 -13.35 -21.65 -0.78
C TRP A 189 -12.68 -21.64 0.60
N PRO A 190 -12.74 -22.72 1.41
CA PRO A 190 -12.08 -22.75 2.70
C PRO A 190 -10.56 -22.58 2.62
N ILE A 191 -9.94 -22.99 1.50
CA ILE A 191 -8.50 -22.81 1.26
C ILE A 191 -8.20 -21.33 1.02
N MET A 192 -9.01 -20.66 0.18
CA MET A 192 -8.88 -19.23 -0.09
C MET A 192 -9.07 -18.39 1.18
N GLU A 193 -10.05 -18.76 1.99
CA GLU A 193 -10.32 -18.10 3.26
C GLU A 193 -9.12 -18.21 4.21
N LYS A 194 -8.61 -19.40 4.45
CA LYS A 194 -7.45 -19.62 5.34
C LYS A 194 -6.18 -18.97 4.81
N ALA A 195 -5.96 -19.00 3.51
CA ALA A 195 -4.85 -18.27 2.88
C ALA A 195 -4.99 -16.74 3.05
N SER A 196 -6.22 -16.22 2.90
CA SER A 196 -6.54 -14.80 3.13
C SER A 196 -6.24 -14.37 4.58
N ASP A 197 -6.63 -15.19 5.56
CA ASP A 197 -6.44 -14.92 7.00
C ASP A 197 -4.95 -14.81 7.37
N ALA A 198 -4.07 -15.46 6.62
CA ALA A 198 -2.63 -15.41 6.82
C ALA A 198 -1.99 -14.07 6.39
N LEU A 199 -2.73 -13.17 5.71
CA LEU A 199 -2.17 -11.92 5.18
C LEU A 199 -1.53 -11.06 6.26
N LEU A 200 -2.27 -10.75 7.32
CA LEU A 200 -1.79 -9.88 8.40
C LEU A 200 -0.51 -10.41 9.05
N PRO A 201 -0.46 -11.62 9.60
CA PRO A 201 0.73 -12.10 10.30
C PRO A 201 1.93 -12.25 9.37
N VAL A 202 1.76 -12.80 8.17
CA VAL A 202 2.88 -13.03 7.24
C VAL A 202 3.43 -11.71 6.72
N ALA A 203 2.57 -10.73 6.39
CA ALA A 203 3.00 -9.42 5.95
C ALA A 203 3.79 -8.67 7.03
N MET A 204 3.30 -8.67 8.29
CA MET A 204 3.97 -7.97 9.40
C MET A 204 5.30 -8.62 9.77
N VAL A 205 5.35 -9.94 9.83
CA VAL A 205 6.61 -10.68 10.05
C VAL A 205 7.61 -10.39 8.93
N SER A 206 7.18 -10.34 7.68
CA SER A 206 8.05 -10.01 6.53
C SER A 206 8.66 -8.61 6.66
N ILE A 207 7.89 -7.62 7.12
CA ILE A 207 8.41 -6.26 7.41
C ILE A 207 9.46 -6.31 8.53
N GLY A 208 9.20 -7.07 9.60
CA GLY A 208 10.14 -7.24 10.70
C GLY A 208 11.48 -7.85 10.28
N ILE A 209 11.44 -8.86 9.41
CA ILE A 209 12.64 -9.47 8.82
C ILE A 209 13.43 -8.46 8.00
N GLN A 210 12.76 -7.67 7.16
CA GLN A 210 13.42 -6.62 6.37
C GLN A 210 14.08 -5.58 7.28
N LEU A 211 13.38 -5.16 8.33
CA LEU A 211 13.90 -4.23 9.33
C LEU A 211 15.17 -4.77 10.02
N SER A 212 15.25 -6.08 10.29
CA SER A 212 16.41 -6.68 10.96
C SER A 212 17.68 -6.67 10.13
N ARG A 213 17.56 -6.63 8.79
CA ARG A 213 18.68 -6.76 7.85
C ARG A 213 19.19 -5.44 7.32
N THR A 214 18.40 -4.38 7.42
CA THR A 214 18.75 -3.09 6.84
C THR A 214 19.26 -2.14 7.92
N PRO A 215 20.55 -1.74 7.88
CA PRO A 215 21.07 -0.72 8.78
C PRO A 215 20.44 0.63 8.43
N ILE A 216 19.85 1.30 9.41
CA ILE A 216 19.20 2.60 9.20
C ILE A 216 20.28 3.69 9.25
N LYS A 217 20.39 4.47 8.17
CA LYS A 217 21.27 5.64 8.07
C LYS A 217 20.49 6.92 8.41
N TRP A 218 20.48 7.29 9.68
CA TRP A 218 19.71 8.43 10.19
C TRP A 218 20.18 9.82 9.69
N LEU A 219 21.37 9.94 9.09
CA LEU A 219 22.00 11.22 8.77
C LEU A 219 22.00 11.55 7.27
N ASP A 220 21.28 10.81 6.44
CA ASP A 220 21.21 11.09 4.99
C ASP A 220 20.09 12.12 4.70
N PRO A 221 20.43 13.36 4.30
CA PRO A 221 19.44 14.40 4.03
C PRO A 221 18.45 14.04 2.93
N GLU A 222 18.89 13.27 1.92
CA GLU A 222 18.06 12.89 0.78
C GLU A 222 16.98 11.87 1.20
N VAL A 223 17.31 10.99 2.14
CA VAL A 223 16.36 10.07 2.77
C VAL A 223 15.33 10.85 3.58
N TRP A 224 15.74 11.91 4.31
CA TRP A 224 14.83 12.75 5.09
C TRP A 224 13.88 13.56 4.22
N ILE A 225 14.37 14.08 3.08
CA ILE A 225 13.51 14.79 2.10
C ILE A 225 12.42 13.85 1.61
N ALA A 226 12.77 12.64 1.14
CA ALA A 226 11.78 11.67 0.68
C ALA A 226 10.80 11.28 1.80
N SER A 227 11.31 11.03 3.01
CA SER A 227 10.49 10.63 4.16
C SER A 227 9.53 11.74 4.61
N GLY A 228 9.98 12.98 4.65
CA GLY A 228 9.15 14.13 4.99
C GLY A 228 8.06 14.37 3.95
N MET A 229 8.41 14.28 2.66
CA MET A 229 7.43 14.36 1.58
C MET A 229 6.39 13.26 1.70
N LYS A 230 6.82 12.02 1.94
CA LYS A 230 5.97 10.84 2.02
C LYS A 230 5.02 10.86 3.21
N LEU A 231 5.55 11.15 4.40
CA LEU A 231 4.82 10.96 5.66
C LEU A 231 4.09 12.21 6.15
N LEU A 232 4.43 13.39 5.64
CA LEU A 232 3.82 14.66 6.07
C LEU A 232 3.14 15.39 4.92
N VAL A 233 3.84 15.62 3.80
CA VAL A 233 3.30 16.45 2.72
C VAL A 233 2.19 15.72 1.95
N LEU A 234 2.38 14.45 1.59
CA LEU A 234 1.35 13.70 0.85
C LEU A 234 0.05 13.52 1.63
N PRO A 235 0.05 13.21 2.95
CA PRO A 235 -1.19 13.17 3.71
C PRO A 235 -1.92 14.51 3.79
N VAL A 236 -1.18 15.62 3.89
CA VAL A 236 -1.78 16.97 3.86
C VAL A 236 -2.41 17.25 2.49
N ILE A 237 -1.75 16.86 1.39
CA ILE A 237 -2.32 16.96 0.04
C ILE A 237 -3.55 16.05 -0.07
N GLY A 238 -3.49 14.81 0.42
CA GLY A 238 -4.61 13.88 0.45
C GLY A 238 -5.82 14.46 1.19
N LEU A 239 -5.59 15.06 2.34
CA LEU A 239 -6.62 15.77 3.12
C LEU A 239 -7.21 16.95 2.33
N ALA A 240 -6.37 17.78 1.72
CA ALA A 240 -6.84 18.89 0.89
C ALA A 240 -7.67 18.39 -0.29
N MET A 241 -7.27 17.30 -0.94
CA MET A 241 -8.03 16.68 -2.04
C MET A 241 -9.41 16.20 -1.58
N ILE A 242 -9.53 15.57 -0.40
CA ILE A 242 -10.81 15.14 0.15
C ILE A 242 -11.76 16.34 0.30
N TYR A 243 -11.28 17.45 0.88
CA TYR A 243 -12.08 18.67 1.01
C TYR A 243 -12.47 19.28 -0.33
N VAL A 244 -11.54 19.35 -1.30
CA VAL A 244 -11.81 19.87 -2.65
C VAL A 244 -12.84 19.02 -3.36
N VAL A 245 -12.72 17.69 -3.32
CA VAL A 245 -13.64 16.77 -3.98
C VAL A 245 -15.04 16.88 -3.37
N ASN A 246 -15.16 16.89 -2.04
CA ASN A 246 -16.45 17.05 -1.38
C ASN A 246 -17.06 18.45 -1.54
N ALA A 247 -16.26 19.49 -1.77
CA ALA A 247 -16.75 20.82 -2.09
C ALA A 247 -17.31 20.93 -3.53
N ILE A 248 -16.68 20.23 -4.50
CA ILE A 248 -17.12 20.22 -5.90
C ILE A 248 -18.28 19.26 -6.12
N TRP A 249 -18.21 18.06 -5.50
CA TRP A 249 -19.22 17.01 -5.57
C TRP A 249 -19.62 16.56 -4.16
N PRO A 250 -20.56 17.27 -3.52
CA PRO A 250 -20.98 16.97 -2.16
C PRO A 250 -21.48 15.51 -2.03
N GLY A 251 -20.95 14.79 -1.03
CA GLY A 251 -21.35 13.41 -0.77
C GLY A 251 -20.69 12.35 -1.67
N SER A 252 -19.79 12.74 -2.56
CA SER A 252 -19.08 11.80 -3.44
C SER A 252 -18.07 10.90 -2.71
N LEU A 253 -17.56 11.34 -1.55
CA LEU A 253 -16.76 10.55 -0.63
C LEU A 253 -17.49 10.42 0.70
N SER A 254 -17.81 9.19 1.09
CA SER A 254 -18.32 8.92 2.43
C SER A 254 -17.28 9.28 3.51
N PRO A 255 -17.68 9.45 4.77
CA PRO A 255 -16.76 9.60 5.88
C PRO A 255 -15.73 8.46 5.97
N VAL A 256 -16.18 7.22 5.75
CA VAL A 256 -15.32 6.02 5.72
C VAL A 256 -14.30 6.10 4.58
N ALA A 257 -14.77 6.38 3.36
CA ALA A 257 -13.90 6.51 2.19
C ALA A 257 -12.87 7.63 2.34
N SER A 258 -13.28 8.77 2.92
CA SER A 258 -12.41 9.91 3.24
C SER A 258 -11.33 9.51 4.25
N THR A 259 -11.71 8.81 5.33
CA THR A 259 -10.77 8.32 6.35
C THR A 259 -9.78 7.32 5.75
N VAL A 260 -10.24 6.35 4.98
CA VAL A 260 -9.37 5.36 4.32
C VAL A 260 -8.40 6.03 3.36
N PHE A 261 -8.85 7.00 2.55
CA PHE A 261 -7.99 7.71 1.62
C PHE A 261 -6.94 8.59 2.33
N LEU A 262 -7.29 9.22 3.45
CA LEU A 262 -6.35 9.95 4.29
C LEU A 262 -5.29 9.00 4.87
N ILE A 263 -5.70 7.88 5.45
CA ILE A 263 -4.78 6.85 5.97
C ILE A 263 -3.89 6.33 4.84
N TYR A 264 -4.48 6.01 3.67
CA TYR A 264 -3.73 5.58 2.49
C TYR A 264 -2.61 6.56 2.12
N SER A 265 -2.89 7.85 2.08
CA SER A 265 -1.90 8.88 1.73
C SER A 265 -0.73 8.96 2.72
N ALA A 266 -0.94 8.52 3.96
CA ALA A 266 0.06 8.48 5.05
C ALA A 266 0.83 7.14 5.15
N ILE A 267 0.48 6.12 4.34
CA ILE A 267 1.18 4.84 4.34
C ILE A 267 2.63 5.03 3.85
N PRO A 268 3.63 4.40 4.51
CA PRO A 268 5.03 4.52 4.13
C PRO A 268 5.32 3.95 2.73
N THR A 269 6.53 4.19 2.24
CA THR A 269 7.00 3.77 0.92
C THR A 269 6.89 2.26 0.74
N ALA A 270 6.47 1.84 -0.46
CA ALA A 270 6.35 0.43 -0.82
C ALA A 270 7.71 -0.29 -0.82
N VAL A 271 7.77 -1.46 -0.19
CA VAL A 271 8.99 -2.30 -0.16
C VAL A 271 9.46 -2.69 -1.57
N ASN A 272 8.53 -2.91 -2.48
CA ASN A 272 8.84 -3.29 -3.86
C ASN A 272 9.67 -2.23 -4.60
N THR A 273 9.60 -0.95 -4.21
CA THR A 273 10.43 0.10 -4.81
C THR A 273 11.91 -0.12 -4.55
N ALA A 274 12.27 -0.58 -3.33
CA ALA A 274 13.65 -0.96 -3.01
C ALA A 274 14.06 -2.25 -3.74
N MET A 275 13.15 -3.22 -3.86
CA MET A 275 13.44 -4.46 -4.62
C MET A 275 13.73 -4.15 -6.09
N TYR A 276 12.96 -3.25 -6.72
CA TYR A 276 13.21 -2.82 -8.10
C TYR A 276 14.52 -2.04 -8.21
N ALA A 277 14.82 -1.17 -7.25
CA ALA A 277 16.09 -0.44 -7.22
C ALA A 277 17.29 -1.39 -7.14
N ILE A 278 17.20 -2.49 -6.38
CA ILE A 278 18.22 -3.53 -6.30
C ILE A 278 18.33 -4.30 -7.62
N GLU A 279 17.20 -4.71 -8.21
CA GLU A 279 17.17 -5.49 -9.45
C GLU A 279 17.80 -4.73 -10.62
N PHE A 280 17.56 -3.42 -10.71
CA PHE A 280 18.04 -2.56 -11.80
C PHE A 280 19.30 -1.76 -11.45
N ASP A 281 19.88 -1.98 -10.28
CA ASP A 281 21.05 -1.23 -9.77
C ASP A 281 20.85 0.30 -9.90
N ASN A 282 19.67 0.78 -9.43
CA ASN A 282 19.30 2.19 -9.49
C ASN A 282 19.14 2.78 -8.09
N PHE A 283 20.24 3.24 -7.50
CA PHE A 283 20.30 3.79 -6.13
C PHE A 283 19.69 2.84 -5.08
N PRO A 284 20.12 1.54 -5.03
CA PRO A 284 19.52 0.55 -4.13
C PRO A 284 19.62 0.90 -2.65
N ASP A 285 20.77 1.44 -2.22
CA ASP A 285 20.97 1.88 -0.83
C ASP A 285 19.99 2.98 -0.44
N TYR A 286 19.84 4.01 -1.28
CA TYR A 286 18.90 5.09 -1.05
C TYR A 286 17.46 4.58 -0.97
N ALA A 287 17.00 3.81 -1.96
CA ALA A 287 15.64 3.28 -1.99
C ALA A 287 15.33 2.44 -0.75
N THR A 288 16.29 1.57 -0.33
CA THR A 288 16.16 0.74 0.87
C THR A 288 16.08 1.60 2.13
N GLN A 289 16.94 2.62 2.25
CA GLN A 289 16.92 3.53 3.41
C GLN A 289 15.61 4.31 3.50
N VAL A 290 15.06 4.79 2.37
CA VAL A 290 13.76 5.49 2.37
C VAL A 290 12.63 4.56 2.82
N VAL A 291 12.57 3.32 2.31
CA VAL A 291 11.59 2.32 2.76
C VAL A 291 11.67 2.11 4.26
N MET A 292 12.88 1.90 4.79
CA MET A 292 13.08 1.62 6.22
C MET A 292 12.74 2.83 7.08
N ASN A 293 13.25 4.01 6.72
CA ASN A 293 13.02 5.24 7.48
C ASN A 293 11.53 5.60 7.51
N THR A 294 10.86 5.55 6.36
CA THR A 294 9.42 5.81 6.29
C THR A 294 8.60 4.77 7.07
N THR A 295 8.99 3.48 7.05
CA THR A 295 8.29 2.43 7.81
C THR A 295 8.42 2.67 9.32
N VAL A 296 9.60 2.99 9.83
CA VAL A 296 9.81 3.26 11.26
C VAL A 296 9.05 4.52 11.70
N LEU A 297 9.22 5.62 10.97
CA LEU A 297 8.57 6.88 11.30
C LEU A 297 7.05 6.84 11.13
N SER A 298 6.53 5.99 10.25
CA SER A 298 5.09 5.84 10.05
C SER A 298 4.36 5.38 11.31
N GLY A 299 5.05 4.75 12.25
CA GLY A 299 4.45 4.42 13.56
C GLY A 299 3.85 5.61 14.28
N ILE A 300 4.49 6.77 14.16
CA ILE A 300 4.01 8.03 14.77
C ILE A 300 3.04 8.73 13.81
N THR A 301 3.43 8.90 12.54
CA THR A 301 2.64 9.69 11.59
C THR A 301 1.31 9.04 11.25
N LEU A 302 1.26 7.71 11.05
CA LEU A 302 0.00 6.99 10.82
C LEU A 302 -0.94 7.10 12.01
N THR A 303 -0.44 6.96 13.24
CA THR A 303 -1.26 7.12 14.45
C THR A 303 -1.91 8.50 14.48
N PHE A 304 -1.15 9.55 14.14
CA PHE A 304 -1.66 10.91 14.03
C PHE A 304 -2.75 11.04 12.96
N PHE A 305 -2.51 10.55 11.73
CA PHE A 305 -3.48 10.68 10.64
C PHE A 305 -4.72 9.79 10.80
N ILE A 306 -4.62 8.64 11.48
CA ILE A 306 -5.77 7.82 11.85
C ILE A 306 -6.65 8.59 12.85
N PHE A 307 -6.05 9.15 13.89
CA PHE A 307 -6.76 9.99 14.86
C PHE A 307 -7.40 11.22 14.19
N LEU A 308 -6.65 11.89 13.32
CA LEU A 308 -7.16 13.05 12.57
C LEU A 308 -8.35 12.66 11.67
N GLY A 309 -8.29 11.52 11.00
CA GLY A 309 -9.39 11.00 10.15
C GLY A 309 -10.64 10.74 10.96
N HIS A 310 -10.52 10.11 12.14
CA HIS A 310 -11.64 9.89 13.04
C HIS A 310 -12.29 11.23 13.50
N VAL A 311 -11.47 12.21 13.89
CA VAL A 311 -11.99 13.50 14.40
C VAL A 311 -12.62 14.34 13.28
N LEU A 312 -12.01 14.37 12.08
CA LEU A 312 -12.48 15.25 10.99
C LEU A 312 -13.71 14.71 10.27
N PHE A 313 -13.83 13.39 10.12
CA PHE A 313 -14.91 12.77 9.35
C PHE A 313 -16.00 12.17 10.23
N VAL A 314 -15.89 12.29 11.55
CA VAL A 314 -16.90 11.88 12.53
C VAL A 314 -17.44 10.48 12.26
N LEU A 315 -16.61 9.48 12.55
CA LEU A 315 -16.95 8.05 12.49
C LEU A 315 -17.15 7.50 13.90
#